data_2599adf5469fbd9631a59a557755afff
#
_entry.id   2599adf5469fbd9631a59a557755afff
#
_cell.length_a   1.000
_cell.length_b   1.000
_cell.length_c   1.000
_cell.angle_alpha   90.00
_cell.angle_beta   90.00
_cell.angle_gamma   90.00
#
_symmetry.space_group_name_H-M   'P 1'
#
loop_
_entity.id
_entity.type
_entity.pdbx_description
1 polymer ?
#
loop_
_entity_poly.entity_id
_entity_poly.type
_entity_poly.pdbx_seq_one_letter_code
_entity_poly.pdbx_strand_id
1 'polypeptide(L)'
;MERNALEHATPERLARMADDIATRQKELAAEKAALEAELVRRYPVPADFTGTERRQDGEWTVKIEVPKKVDWDADKLIEACNALEAAGEDPREFVDFAPKVSETKFKSIPERFRKLLEPARTVTPGKVRISLSRKEG
;
A
#
# COMPACT_ATOMS: atom_id res chain seq x y z
N MET A 1 -11.18 -3.76 24.87
CA MET A 1 -12.09 -4.94 24.83
C MET A 1 -11.41 -6.10 25.53
N GLU A 2 -12.05 -6.59 26.57
CA GLU A 2 -11.48 -7.66 27.40
C GLU A 2 -11.55 -9.01 26.68
N ARG A 3 -10.49 -9.78 26.84
CA ARG A 3 -10.38 -11.12 26.22
C ARG A 3 -11.54 -12.05 26.64
N ASN A 4 -11.96 -12.00 27.92
CA ASN A 4 -13.05 -12.82 28.41
C ASN A 4 -14.38 -12.55 27.72
N ALA A 5 -14.65 -11.28 27.38
CA ALA A 5 -15.87 -10.90 26.67
C ALA A 5 -15.91 -11.50 25.26
N LEU A 6 -14.75 -11.63 24.63
CA LEU A 6 -14.66 -12.23 23.29
C LEU A 6 -14.78 -13.74 23.33
N GLU A 7 -14.13 -14.39 24.30
CA GLU A 7 -14.15 -15.85 24.40
C GLU A 7 -15.56 -16.44 24.55
N HIS A 8 -16.43 -15.75 25.26
CA HIS A 8 -17.79 -16.22 25.56
C HIS A 8 -18.86 -15.59 24.67
N ALA A 9 -18.48 -14.76 23.72
CA ALA A 9 -19.44 -14.14 22.82
C ALA A 9 -19.97 -15.14 21.80
N THR A 10 -21.26 -15.05 21.50
CA THR A 10 -21.89 -15.85 20.45
C THR A 10 -21.43 -15.37 19.07
N PRO A 11 -21.50 -16.22 18.02
CA PRO A 11 -21.21 -15.76 16.66
C PRO A 11 -22.03 -14.54 16.23
N GLU A 12 -23.30 -14.46 16.65
CA GLU A 12 -24.15 -13.30 16.36
C GLU A 12 -23.59 -12.03 16.99
N ARG A 13 -23.15 -12.12 18.24
CA ARG A 13 -22.56 -10.97 18.94
C ARG A 13 -21.24 -10.54 18.28
N LEU A 14 -20.40 -11.50 17.93
CA LEU A 14 -19.13 -11.22 17.22
C LEU A 14 -19.38 -10.53 15.87
N ALA A 15 -20.42 -10.98 15.15
CA ALA A 15 -20.81 -10.35 13.89
C ALA A 15 -21.23 -8.88 14.08
N ARG A 16 -22.05 -8.60 15.11
CA ARG A 16 -22.47 -7.23 15.44
C ARG A 16 -21.28 -6.36 15.81
N MET A 17 -20.37 -6.92 16.60
CA MET A 17 -19.14 -6.19 17.00
C MET A 17 -18.28 -5.86 15.80
N ALA A 18 -18.14 -6.79 14.86
CA ALA A 18 -17.40 -6.57 13.62
C ALA A 18 -18.04 -5.44 12.79
N ASP A 19 -19.36 -5.45 12.65
CA ASP A 19 -20.11 -4.42 11.94
C ASP A 19 -19.94 -3.04 12.60
N ASP A 20 -20.04 -2.99 13.93
CA ASP A 20 -19.88 -1.76 14.69
C ASP A 20 -18.46 -1.18 14.51
N ILE A 21 -17.46 -2.04 14.55
CA ILE A 21 -16.07 -1.63 14.35
C ILE A 21 -15.88 -1.09 12.93
N ALA A 22 -16.41 -1.78 11.93
CA ALA A 22 -16.31 -1.33 10.54
C ALA A 22 -16.97 0.05 10.34
N THR A 23 -18.13 0.25 10.95
CA THR A 23 -18.84 1.53 10.91
C THR A 23 -18.01 2.64 11.58
N ARG A 24 -17.46 2.37 12.76
CA ARG A 24 -16.62 3.35 13.47
C ARG A 24 -15.33 3.68 12.72
N GLN A 25 -14.73 2.69 12.09
CA GLN A 25 -13.54 2.91 11.25
C GLN A 25 -13.86 3.85 10.08
N LYS A 26 -15.02 3.64 9.44
CA LYS A 26 -15.49 4.47 8.33
C LYS A 26 -15.76 5.90 8.79
N GLU A 27 -16.42 6.07 9.94
CA GLU A 27 -16.70 7.38 10.52
C GLU A 27 -15.41 8.10 10.90
N LEU A 28 -14.47 7.41 11.55
CA LEU A 28 -13.18 7.97 11.92
C LEU A 28 -12.34 8.35 10.69
N ALA A 29 -12.39 7.54 9.63
CA ALA A 29 -11.71 7.88 8.39
C ALA A 29 -12.26 9.16 7.77
N ALA A 30 -13.58 9.35 7.81
CA ALA A 30 -14.23 10.57 7.32
C ALA A 30 -13.84 11.79 8.17
N GLU A 31 -13.84 11.64 9.50
CA GLU A 31 -13.40 12.70 10.41
C GLU A 31 -11.94 13.07 10.18
N LYS A 32 -11.09 12.06 10.02
CA LYS A 32 -9.67 12.27 9.75
C LYS A 32 -9.45 13.03 8.44
N ALA A 33 -10.18 12.64 7.39
CA ALA A 33 -10.10 13.31 6.09
C ALA A 33 -10.53 14.77 6.18
N ALA A 34 -11.61 15.05 6.92
CA ALA A 34 -12.07 16.42 7.14
C ALA A 34 -11.06 17.26 7.92
N LEU A 35 -10.45 16.68 8.95
CA LEU A 35 -9.42 17.35 9.74
C LEU A 35 -8.18 17.65 8.89
N GLU A 36 -7.72 16.66 8.12
CA GLU A 36 -6.57 16.83 7.23
C GLU A 36 -6.81 17.92 6.18
N ALA A 37 -8.01 17.95 5.60
CA ALA A 37 -8.38 18.98 4.64
C ALA A 37 -8.35 20.39 5.25
N GLU A 38 -8.84 20.52 6.49
CA GLU A 38 -8.79 21.79 7.21
C GLU A 38 -7.36 22.22 7.53
N LEU A 39 -6.50 21.29 7.92
CA LEU A 39 -5.10 21.58 8.17
C LEU A 39 -4.38 22.05 6.89
N VAL A 40 -4.62 21.40 5.78
CA VAL A 40 -4.06 21.80 4.48
C VAL A 40 -4.55 23.21 4.10
N ARG A 41 -5.80 23.53 4.37
CA ARG A 41 -6.37 24.84 4.09
C ARG A 41 -5.71 25.94 4.94
N ARG A 42 -5.46 25.67 6.22
CA ARG A 42 -4.83 26.63 7.14
C ARG A 42 -3.35 26.86 6.88
N TYR A 43 -2.66 25.80 6.47
CA TYR A 43 -1.20 25.82 6.29
C TYR A 43 -0.83 25.44 4.86
N PRO A 44 -1.16 26.31 3.88
CA PRO A 44 -0.91 25.98 2.49
C PRO A 44 0.58 25.98 2.14
N VAL A 45 0.95 25.14 1.19
CA VAL A 45 2.27 25.10 0.60
C VAL A 45 2.17 25.24 -0.92
N PRO A 46 3.24 25.68 -1.62
CA PRO A 46 3.24 25.71 -3.08
C PRO A 46 2.94 24.32 -3.65
N ALA A 47 2.27 24.26 -4.79
CA ALA A 47 1.87 23.01 -5.43
C ALA A 47 3.03 22.09 -5.77
N ASP A 48 4.20 22.64 -6.03
CA ASP A 48 5.43 21.91 -6.37
C ASP A 48 6.34 21.64 -5.17
N PHE A 49 5.90 21.99 -3.95
CA PHE A 49 6.69 21.79 -2.74
C PHE A 49 6.81 20.31 -2.41
N THR A 50 8.04 19.88 -2.10
CA THR A 50 8.33 18.58 -1.51
C THR A 50 9.33 18.77 -0.37
N GLY A 51 9.29 17.91 0.63
CA GLY A 51 10.17 17.98 1.77
C GLY A 51 9.43 18.30 3.07
N THR A 52 10.15 18.87 4.01
CA THR A 52 9.62 19.18 5.32
C THR A 52 9.79 20.67 5.61
N GLU A 53 8.72 21.31 6.08
CA GLU A 53 8.72 22.70 6.52
C GLU A 53 8.14 22.76 7.91
N ARG A 54 8.69 23.64 8.76
CA ARG A 54 8.16 23.91 10.09
C ARG A 54 7.77 25.37 10.19
N ARG A 55 6.57 25.62 10.74
CA ARG A 55 6.04 26.95 10.97
C ARG A 55 5.60 27.08 12.42
N GLN A 56 5.68 28.27 12.96
CA GLN A 56 5.14 28.56 14.27
C GLN A 56 3.75 29.17 14.15
N ASP A 57 2.82 28.67 14.94
CA ASP A 57 1.46 29.21 15.05
C ASP A 57 1.14 29.30 16.55
N GLY A 58 1.36 30.49 17.13
CA GLY A 58 1.25 30.67 18.58
C GLY A 58 2.25 29.79 19.32
N GLU A 59 1.76 28.95 20.23
CA GLU A 59 2.58 27.98 20.98
C GLU A 59 2.82 26.68 20.22
N TRP A 60 2.23 26.53 19.04
CA TRP A 60 2.28 25.31 18.26
C TRP A 60 3.34 25.38 17.18
N THR A 61 4.08 24.30 17.03
CA THR A 61 4.96 24.10 15.89
C THR A 61 4.21 23.25 14.88
N VAL A 62 4.03 23.78 13.69
CA VAL A 62 3.34 23.07 12.59
C VAL A 62 4.39 22.44 11.70
N LYS A 63 4.42 21.13 11.67
CA LYS A 63 5.31 20.37 10.77
C LYS A 63 4.54 19.96 9.54
N ILE A 64 4.99 20.40 8.37
CA ILE A 64 4.38 20.08 7.09
C ILE A 64 5.34 19.17 6.32
N GLU A 65 4.89 17.96 6.07
CA GLU A 65 5.67 16.98 5.32
C GLU A 65 4.97 16.67 4.00
N VAL A 66 5.64 16.93 2.89
CA VAL A 66 5.17 16.52 1.56
C VAL A 66 6.22 15.58 0.99
N PRO A 67 5.97 14.27 1.07
CA PRO A 67 6.94 13.30 0.56
C PRO A 67 7.10 13.42 -0.95
N LYS A 68 8.32 13.25 -1.40
CA LYS A 68 8.61 13.22 -2.83
C LYS A 68 8.16 11.87 -3.39
N LYS A 69 7.16 11.90 -4.26
CA LYS A 69 6.69 10.71 -4.94
C LYS A 69 7.36 10.64 -6.31
N VAL A 70 8.10 9.55 -6.54
CA VAL A 70 8.81 9.35 -7.81
C VAL A 70 8.24 8.10 -8.49
N ASP A 71 7.77 8.29 -9.71
CA ASP A 71 7.29 7.19 -10.55
C ASP A 71 8.19 7.11 -11.78
N TRP A 72 8.57 5.89 -12.14
CA TRP A 72 9.38 5.63 -13.31
C TRP A 72 8.54 4.97 -14.39
N ASP A 73 8.51 5.55 -15.59
CA ASP A 73 7.87 4.95 -16.74
C ASP A 73 8.78 3.82 -17.27
N ALA A 74 8.28 2.59 -17.24
CA ALA A 74 9.07 1.40 -17.59
C ALA A 74 9.57 1.45 -19.03
N ASP A 75 8.74 1.87 -19.97
CA ASP A 75 9.13 1.92 -21.39
C ASP A 75 10.19 2.98 -21.65
N LYS A 76 10.00 4.15 -21.07
CA LYS A 76 10.99 5.23 -21.19
C LYS A 76 12.30 4.89 -20.48
N LEU A 77 12.22 4.14 -19.39
CA LEU A 77 13.39 3.69 -18.67
C LEU A 77 14.20 2.68 -19.51
N ILE A 78 13.51 1.79 -20.22
CA ILE A 78 14.17 0.86 -21.17
C ILE A 78 14.87 1.63 -22.28
N GLU A 79 14.20 2.63 -22.85
CA GLU A 79 14.80 3.51 -23.87
C GLU A 79 16.05 4.23 -23.34
N ALA A 80 15.97 4.70 -22.10
CA ALA A 80 17.11 5.35 -21.45
C ALA A 80 18.27 4.38 -21.25
N CYS A 81 17.99 3.13 -20.87
CA CYS A 81 19.03 2.10 -20.73
C CYS A 81 19.71 1.81 -22.08
N ASN A 82 18.94 1.76 -23.17
CA ASN A 82 19.49 1.58 -24.51
C ASN A 82 20.38 2.75 -24.91
N ALA A 83 19.97 3.96 -24.57
CA ALA A 83 20.77 5.16 -24.83
C ALA A 83 22.08 5.17 -24.03
N LEU A 84 22.06 4.69 -22.77
CA LEU A 84 23.25 4.56 -21.95
C LEU A 84 24.23 3.54 -22.54
N GLU A 85 23.74 2.41 -23.02
CA GLU A 85 24.58 1.42 -23.70
C GLU A 85 25.21 1.99 -24.96
N ALA A 86 24.44 2.72 -25.76
CA ALA A 86 24.93 3.37 -26.98
C ALA A 86 26.02 4.43 -26.68
N ALA A 87 25.97 5.03 -25.48
CA ALA A 87 26.99 5.99 -25.04
C ALA A 87 28.20 5.31 -24.39
N GLY A 88 28.22 3.97 -24.34
CA GLY A 88 29.34 3.23 -23.77
C GLY A 88 29.25 3.02 -22.26
N GLU A 89 28.11 3.30 -21.64
CA GLU A 89 27.88 3.11 -20.22
C GLU A 89 27.14 1.79 -19.94
N ASP A 90 27.37 1.23 -18.76
CA ASP A 90 26.61 0.05 -18.34
C ASP A 90 25.34 0.50 -17.59
N PRO A 91 24.13 0.25 -18.14
CA PRO A 91 22.90 0.66 -17.46
C PRO A 91 22.74 0.08 -16.05
N ARG A 92 23.36 -1.06 -15.76
CA ARG A 92 23.28 -1.70 -14.45
C ARG A 92 23.92 -0.90 -13.33
N GLU A 93 24.79 0.03 -13.66
CA GLU A 93 25.40 0.95 -12.67
C GLU A 93 24.37 1.95 -12.15
N PHE A 94 23.30 2.23 -12.93
CA PHE A 94 22.31 3.25 -12.63
C PHE A 94 20.91 2.70 -12.39
N VAL A 95 20.60 1.51 -12.92
CA VAL A 95 19.26 0.90 -12.90
C VAL A 95 19.35 -0.52 -12.39
N ASP A 96 18.51 -0.83 -11.40
CA ASP A 96 18.39 -2.18 -10.89
C ASP A 96 17.39 -2.97 -11.73
N PHE A 97 17.79 -4.17 -12.15
CA PHE A 97 16.93 -5.07 -12.91
C PHE A 97 16.47 -6.20 -12.00
N ALA A 98 15.22 -6.12 -11.53
CA ALA A 98 14.63 -7.14 -10.69
C ALA A 98 13.70 -8.02 -11.53
N PRO A 99 13.99 -9.33 -11.68
CA PRO A 99 13.09 -10.24 -12.38
C PRO A 99 11.78 -10.38 -11.59
N LYS A 100 10.68 -10.43 -12.32
CA LYS A 100 9.36 -10.49 -11.72
C LYS A 100 8.46 -11.41 -12.52
N VAL A 101 7.74 -12.29 -11.85
CA VAL A 101 6.80 -13.22 -12.49
C VAL A 101 5.40 -12.93 -11.96
N SER A 102 4.46 -12.74 -12.89
CA SER A 102 3.04 -12.64 -12.57
C SER A 102 2.48 -14.06 -12.37
N GLU A 103 1.71 -14.28 -11.28
CA GLU A 103 1.05 -15.57 -11.05
C GLU A 103 0.12 -15.97 -12.21
N THR A 104 -0.53 -15.00 -12.83
CA THR A 104 -1.38 -15.27 -13.99
C THR A 104 -0.55 -15.83 -15.16
N LYS A 105 0.59 -15.23 -15.42
CA LYS A 105 1.51 -15.73 -16.47
C LYS A 105 2.09 -17.08 -16.09
N PHE A 106 2.48 -17.26 -14.83
CA PHE A 106 3.02 -18.51 -14.33
C PHE A 106 2.05 -19.68 -14.55
N LYS A 107 0.76 -19.47 -14.27
CA LYS A 107 -0.28 -20.50 -14.46
C LYS A 107 -0.52 -20.84 -15.92
N SER A 108 -0.28 -19.92 -16.84
CA SER A 108 -0.57 -20.12 -18.28
C SER A 108 0.59 -20.67 -19.09
N ILE A 109 1.79 -20.72 -18.55
CA ILE A 109 2.94 -21.28 -19.27
C ILE A 109 2.94 -22.81 -19.22
N PRO A 110 3.58 -23.50 -20.21
CA PRO A 110 3.67 -24.96 -20.21
C PRO A 110 4.33 -25.50 -18.93
N GLU A 111 3.87 -26.66 -18.48
CA GLU A 111 4.35 -27.30 -17.25
C GLU A 111 5.87 -27.46 -17.20
N ARG A 112 6.50 -27.81 -18.30
CA ARG A 112 7.96 -27.94 -18.37
C ARG A 112 8.71 -26.67 -18.01
N PHE A 113 8.13 -25.51 -18.33
CA PHE A 113 8.71 -24.21 -17.96
C PHE A 113 8.37 -23.82 -16.53
N ARG A 114 7.16 -24.16 -16.06
CA ARG A 114 6.79 -23.94 -14.66
C ARG A 114 7.74 -24.68 -13.72
N LYS A 115 8.12 -25.91 -14.06
CA LYS A 115 9.05 -26.69 -13.26
C LYS A 115 10.42 -26.02 -13.11
N LEU A 116 10.84 -25.27 -14.12
CA LEU A 116 12.10 -24.52 -14.05
C LEU A 116 12.02 -23.31 -13.11
N LEU A 117 10.82 -22.72 -12.99
CA LEU A 117 10.60 -21.55 -12.15
C LEU A 117 10.22 -21.91 -10.70
N GLU A 118 9.66 -23.09 -10.46
CA GLU A 118 9.19 -23.54 -9.15
C GLU A 118 10.21 -23.40 -8.02
N PRO A 119 11.51 -23.71 -8.21
CA PRO A 119 12.48 -23.57 -7.14
C PRO A 119 12.59 -22.15 -6.57
N ALA A 120 12.24 -21.14 -7.36
CA ALA A 120 12.27 -19.73 -6.95
C ALA A 120 10.94 -19.27 -6.33
N ARG A 121 9.92 -20.13 -6.37
CA ARG A 121 8.57 -19.78 -5.90
C ARG A 121 8.31 -20.39 -4.53
N THR A 122 7.97 -19.55 -3.57
CA THR A 122 7.58 -19.98 -2.23
C THR A 122 6.15 -19.53 -1.96
N VAL A 123 5.31 -20.46 -1.56
CA VAL A 123 3.93 -20.17 -1.19
C VAL A 123 3.78 -20.36 0.32
N THR A 124 3.39 -19.31 0.99
CA THR A 124 3.08 -19.37 2.43
C THR A 124 1.66 -18.84 2.65
N PRO A 125 0.92 -19.38 3.62
CA PRO A 125 -0.41 -18.86 3.90
C PRO A 125 -0.32 -17.43 4.43
N GLY A 126 -1.21 -16.57 3.92
CA GLY A 126 -1.35 -15.21 4.41
C GLY A 126 -2.17 -15.16 5.68
N LYS A 127 -2.52 -13.96 6.09
CA LYS A 127 -3.35 -13.73 7.28
C LYS A 127 -4.74 -14.35 7.08
N VAL A 128 -5.20 -15.11 8.06
CA VAL A 128 -6.55 -15.68 8.03
C VAL A 128 -7.58 -14.56 8.17
N ARG A 129 -8.55 -14.54 7.28
CA ARG A 129 -9.69 -13.60 7.31
C ARG A 129 -10.97 -14.42 7.50
N ILE A 130 -11.74 -14.06 8.51
CA ILE A 130 -12.98 -14.74 8.83
C ILE A 130 -14.10 -13.71 8.85
N SER A 131 -15.14 -13.96 8.09
CA SER A 131 -16.34 -13.12 8.08
C SER A 131 -17.56 -13.98 8.40
N LEU A 132 -18.55 -13.37 9.00
CA LEU A 132 -19.78 -14.06 9.40
C LEU A 132 -20.96 -13.49 8.59
N SER A 133 -21.74 -14.38 7.99
CA SER A 133 -22.98 -14.01 7.29
C SER A 133 -24.09 -14.96 7.72
N ARG A 134 -25.34 -14.49 7.69
CA ARG A 134 -26.47 -15.33 8.02
C ARG A 134 -26.70 -16.37 6.94
N LYS A 135 -27.07 -17.56 7.37
CA LYS A 135 -27.46 -18.63 6.45
C LYS A 135 -28.72 -18.21 5.69
N GLU A 136 -28.65 -18.27 4.38
CA GLU A 136 -29.84 -18.08 3.53
C GLU A 136 -30.70 -19.30 3.60
N GLY A 137 -31.99 -19.09 3.88
CA GLY A 137 -32.85 -20.25 3.97
C GLY A 137 -34.27 -20.00 3.71
#